data_30e7bc5f061e7d9db0946272e24fa9f3
#
_entry.id   30e7bc5f061e7d9db0946272e24fa9f3
#
_cell.length_a   1.000
_cell.length_b   1.000
_cell.length_c   1.000
_cell.angle_alpha   90.00
_cell.angle_beta   90.00
_cell.angle_gamma   90.00
#
_symmetry.space_group_name_H-M   'P 1'
#
loop_
_entity.id
_entity.type
_entity.pdbx_description
1 polymer ?
#
loop_
_entity_poly.entity_id
_entity_poly.type
_entity_poly.pdbx_seq_one_letter_code
_entity_poly.pdbx_strand_id
1 'polypeptide(L)'
;MMSLKNAVISVVASVSLIGCAINVSPSAFFYQDTQQKPLDTTKLHAAIQKDKTSAGITRVEVKNDAGLTLRGVAVSYPDPIVNIVFFADNRMPVSENNSVIHRLGKLPANILWLDYQGVGASDKAKDLSINAIKQDALTQFDYVASAFDASIPTIVHGRGIGSYFASYVAANRKIDALVLDGAFNNISDLIANMVPGFSNSFTNMKLHDEVHSMQIAPILRHYEGPLWLVVGEEDKITPYPISQQLLEDASSSEKYISVIPGATHNATLKSD
;
A
#
# COMPACT_ATOMS: atom_id res chain seq x y z
N MET A 1 10.31 6.00 -19.52
CA MET A 1 9.75 6.91 -18.48
C MET A 1 8.47 7.54 -19.06
N MET A 2 7.32 6.92 -18.85
CA MET A 2 6.03 7.55 -19.17
C MET A 2 5.70 8.57 -18.08
N SER A 3 5.43 9.80 -18.48
CA SER A 3 5.08 10.91 -17.58
C SER A 3 3.81 10.57 -16.78
N LEU A 4 3.77 10.97 -15.50
CA LEU A 4 2.62 10.86 -14.60
C LEU A 4 1.32 11.39 -15.24
N LYS A 5 1.44 12.37 -16.15
CA LYS A 5 0.33 12.92 -16.94
C LYS A 5 -0.41 11.89 -17.80
N ASN A 6 0.31 10.87 -18.30
CA ASN A 6 -0.30 9.83 -19.15
C ASN A 6 -1.03 8.75 -18.34
N ALA A 7 -0.70 8.59 -17.05
CA ALA A 7 -1.36 7.63 -16.17
C ALA A 7 -2.76 8.08 -15.72
N VAL A 8 -2.95 9.39 -15.52
CA VAL A 8 -4.26 9.98 -15.18
C VAL A 8 -5.19 9.97 -16.40
N ILE A 9 -4.64 10.14 -17.62
CA ILE A 9 -5.42 10.16 -18.88
C ILE A 9 -6.00 8.79 -19.20
N SER A 10 -5.36 7.69 -18.82
CA SER A 10 -5.87 6.33 -19.08
C SER A 10 -7.12 5.97 -18.27
N VAL A 11 -7.36 6.61 -17.13
CA VAL A 11 -8.60 6.46 -16.33
C VAL A 11 -9.76 7.24 -17.00
N VAL A 12 -9.45 8.32 -17.73
CA VAL A 12 -10.44 9.20 -18.34
C VAL A 12 -10.89 8.74 -19.74
N ALA A 13 -10.10 7.91 -20.43
CA ALA A 13 -10.36 7.54 -21.84
C ALA A 13 -11.50 6.54 -22.06
N SER A 14 -12.23 6.11 -21.00
CA SER A 14 -13.42 5.23 -21.12
C SER A 14 -14.74 5.96 -20.85
N VAL A 15 -14.75 7.30 -20.88
CA VAL A 15 -15.95 8.08 -20.55
C VAL A 15 -16.61 8.61 -21.81
N SER A 16 -17.73 8.03 -22.15
CA SER A 16 -18.68 8.58 -23.12
C SER A 16 -19.32 9.84 -22.56
N LEU A 17 -19.04 10.99 -23.15
CA LEU A 17 -19.60 12.29 -22.81
C LEU A 17 -21.10 12.37 -23.18
N ILE A 18 -21.94 11.95 -22.29
CA ILE A 18 -23.37 12.32 -22.31
C ILE A 18 -23.72 12.62 -20.84
N GLY A 19 -23.85 13.87 -20.45
CA GLY A 19 -24.45 14.41 -19.21
C GLY A 19 -24.57 13.53 -17.94
N CYS A 20 -23.80 12.46 -17.81
CA CYS A 20 -23.87 11.45 -16.76
C CYS A 20 -22.77 11.69 -15.73
N ALA A 21 -23.09 11.54 -14.46
CA ALA A 21 -22.11 11.50 -13.38
C ALA A 21 -21.06 10.41 -13.66
N ILE A 22 -19.77 10.74 -13.54
CA ILE A 22 -18.68 9.77 -13.64
C ILE A 22 -18.70 8.91 -12.37
N ASN A 23 -19.05 7.63 -12.51
CA ASN A 23 -18.98 6.68 -11.41
C ASN A 23 -17.55 6.10 -11.31
N VAL A 24 -16.85 6.37 -10.20
CA VAL A 24 -15.57 5.75 -9.89
C VAL A 24 -15.81 4.46 -9.12
N SER A 25 -15.81 3.34 -9.84
CA SER A 25 -15.91 1.99 -9.25
C SER A 25 -14.57 1.55 -8.62
N PRO A 26 -14.55 0.50 -7.77
CA PRO A 26 -13.32 -0.09 -7.29
C PRO A 26 -12.31 -0.40 -8.40
N SER A 27 -12.75 -1.01 -9.50
CA SER A 27 -11.90 -1.35 -10.65
C SER A 27 -11.43 -0.14 -11.46
N ALA A 28 -12.10 1.02 -11.37
CA ALA A 28 -11.62 2.27 -11.95
C ALA A 28 -10.58 2.94 -11.07
N PHE A 29 -10.69 2.78 -9.76
CA PHE A 29 -9.78 3.36 -8.78
C PHE A 29 -8.51 2.53 -8.58
N PHE A 30 -8.67 1.21 -8.40
CA PHE A 30 -7.54 0.29 -8.28
C PHE A 30 -7.00 -0.12 -9.64
N TYR A 31 -5.70 0.04 -9.81
CA TYR A 31 -5.00 -0.47 -10.98
C TYR A 31 -5.07 -2.00 -11.00
N GLN A 32 -5.31 -2.55 -12.19
CA GLN A 32 -5.19 -3.96 -12.46
C GLN A 32 -4.39 -4.18 -13.73
N ASP A 33 -3.48 -5.15 -13.69
CA ASP A 33 -2.75 -5.55 -14.87
C ASP A 33 -3.68 -6.22 -15.89
N THR A 34 -3.43 -6.00 -17.18
CA THR A 34 -4.17 -6.68 -18.27
C THR A 34 -3.82 -8.16 -18.34
N GLN A 35 -2.59 -8.50 -17.96
CA GLN A 35 -2.08 -9.86 -17.90
C GLN A 35 -1.27 -10.02 -16.61
N GLN A 36 -1.32 -11.23 -16.03
CA GLN A 36 -0.51 -11.59 -14.88
C GLN A 36 0.98 -11.47 -15.21
N LYS A 37 1.76 -10.83 -14.34
CA LYS A 37 3.20 -10.64 -14.51
C LYS A 37 3.97 -11.73 -13.77
N PRO A 38 5.00 -12.34 -14.39
CA PRO A 38 5.81 -13.32 -13.70
C PRO A 38 6.60 -12.69 -12.56
N LEU A 39 6.68 -13.39 -11.44
CA LEU A 39 7.53 -13.03 -10.31
C LEU A 39 8.91 -13.67 -10.50
N ASP A 40 9.87 -12.88 -11.02
CA ASP A 40 11.24 -13.33 -11.23
C ASP A 40 12.06 -13.16 -9.93
N THR A 41 12.07 -14.22 -9.12
CA THR A 41 12.80 -14.24 -7.85
C THR A 41 14.32 -14.12 -8.03
N THR A 42 14.88 -14.48 -9.18
CA THR A 42 16.32 -14.32 -9.47
C THR A 42 16.71 -12.85 -9.49
N LYS A 43 15.91 -12.01 -10.17
CA LYS A 43 16.14 -10.55 -10.20
C LYS A 43 15.96 -9.92 -8.82
N LEU A 44 14.94 -10.36 -8.07
CA LEU A 44 14.68 -9.86 -6.73
C LEU A 44 15.80 -10.28 -5.77
N HIS A 45 16.28 -11.52 -5.86
CA HIS A 45 17.43 -11.98 -5.09
C HIS A 45 18.69 -11.18 -5.40
N ALA A 46 18.98 -10.92 -6.68
CA ALA A 46 20.10 -10.07 -7.08
C ALA A 46 19.98 -8.64 -6.53
N ALA A 47 18.75 -8.09 -6.44
CA ALA A 47 18.53 -6.78 -5.86
C ALA A 47 18.84 -6.74 -4.34
N ILE A 48 18.44 -7.75 -3.58
CA ILE A 48 18.75 -7.87 -2.14
C ILE A 48 20.27 -8.02 -1.94
N GLN A 49 20.93 -8.88 -2.72
CA GLN A 49 22.35 -9.18 -2.56
C GLN A 49 23.29 -8.05 -2.99
N LYS A 50 22.76 -6.98 -3.56
CA LYS A 50 23.56 -5.84 -4.07
C LYS A 50 24.51 -5.26 -3.01
N ASP A 51 24.07 -5.18 -1.76
CA ASP A 51 24.88 -4.70 -0.62
C ASP A 51 25.45 -5.85 0.24
N LYS A 52 25.49 -7.08 -0.32
CA LYS A 52 25.99 -8.27 0.39
C LYS A 52 25.24 -8.53 1.72
N THR A 53 23.95 -8.27 1.74
CA THR A 53 23.13 -8.58 2.92
C THR A 53 23.00 -10.08 3.10
N SER A 54 22.76 -10.52 4.34
CA SER A 54 22.45 -11.92 4.66
C SER A 54 20.98 -12.27 4.44
N ALA A 55 20.16 -11.33 3.99
CA ALA A 55 18.74 -11.54 3.74
C ALA A 55 18.50 -12.52 2.58
N GLY A 56 17.57 -13.43 2.79
CA GLY A 56 17.01 -14.31 1.74
C GLY A 56 15.72 -13.74 1.17
N ILE A 57 15.32 -14.24 0.00
CA ILE A 57 14.01 -13.95 -0.59
C ILE A 57 13.42 -15.24 -1.13
N THR A 58 12.15 -15.49 -0.79
CA THR A 58 11.39 -16.65 -1.27
C THR A 58 10.05 -16.21 -1.85
N ARG A 59 9.57 -16.95 -2.84
CA ARG A 59 8.21 -16.77 -3.36
C ARG A 59 7.21 -17.28 -2.34
N VAL A 60 6.14 -16.53 -2.16
CA VAL A 60 5.01 -16.89 -1.30
C VAL A 60 3.72 -16.87 -2.12
N GLU A 61 2.86 -17.84 -1.85
CA GLU A 61 1.53 -17.97 -2.41
C GLU A 61 0.53 -18.21 -1.27
N VAL A 62 -0.48 -17.35 -1.19
CA VAL A 62 -1.54 -17.43 -0.17
C VAL A 62 -2.88 -17.47 -0.86
N LYS A 63 -3.70 -18.47 -0.57
CA LYS A 63 -5.09 -18.52 -1.06
C LYS A 63 -5.98 -17.69 -0.15
N ASN A 64 -6.81 -16.85 -0.76
CA ASN A 64 -7.87 -16.14 -0.04
C ASN A 64 -9.17 -16.96 0.00
N ASP A 65 -10.17 -16.45 0.74
CA ASP A 65 -11.47 -17.12 0.90
C ASP A 65 -12.26 -17.27 -0.41
N ALA A 66 -11.96 -16.44 -1.42
CA ALA A 66 -12.56 -16.56 -2.76
C ALA A 66 -11.83 -17.59 -3.65
N GLY A 67 -10.79 -18.27 -3.13
CA GLY A 67 -10.00 -19.25 -3.86
C GLY A 67 -8.96 -18.65 -4.81
N LEU A 68 -8.81 -17.31 -4.84
CA LEU A 68 -7.76 -16.63 -5.60
C LEU A 68 -6.43 -16.76 -4.87
N THR A 69 -5.36 -16.90 -5.64
CA THR A 69 -4.00 -16.96 -5.08
C THR A 69 -3.34 -15.59 -5.13
N LEU A 70 -3.05 -15.04 -3.97
CA LEU A 70 -2.19 -13.88 -3.81
C LEU A 70 -0.74 -14.33 -3.87
N ARG A 71 0.09 -13.64 -4.65
CA ARG A 71 1.50 -14.00 -4.85
C ARG A 71 2.40 -12.83 -4.58
N GLY A 72 3.57 -13.15 -4.06
CA GLY A 72 4.60 -12.17 -3.76
C GLY A 72 5.82 -12.82 -3.16
N VAL A 73 6.45 -12.15 -2.22
CA VAL A 73 7.70 -12.60 -1.61
C VAL A 73 7.69 -12.48 -0.10
N ALA A 74 8.44 -13.38 0.54
CA ALA A 74 8.96 -13.17 1.89
C ALA A 74 10.44 -12.84 1.80
N VAL A 75 10.85 -11.74 2.41
CA VAL A 75 12.23 -11.43 2.72
C VAL A 75 12.50 -11.96 4.12
N SER A 76 13.55 -12.76 4.30
CA SER A 76 13.91 -13.36 5.58
C SER A 76 15.31 -12.94 5.99
N TYR A 77 15.47 -12.52 7.22
CA TYR A 77 16.76 -12.17 7.80
C TYR A 77 17.20 -13.27 8.80
N PRO A 78 18.48 -13.62 8.93
CA PRO A 78 18.92 -14.69 9.84
C PRO A 78 18.55 -14.46 11.30
N ASP A 79 18.70 -13.21 11.77
CA ASP A 79 18.39 -12.80 13.13
C ASP A 79 17.43 -11.60 13.08
N PRO A 80 16.15 -11.82 12.74
CA PRO A 80 15.19 -10.74 12.60
C PRO A 80 14.78 -10.20 13.97
N ILE A 81 14.66 -8.88 14.07
CA ILE A 81 14.17 -8.21 15.27
C ILE A 81 12.70 -7.79 15.16
N VAL A 82 12.13 -7.90 13.96
CA VAL A 82 10.74 -7.53 13.66
C VAL A 82 10.20 -8.32 12.47
N ASN A 83 8.92 -8.63 12.51
CA ASN A 83 8.14 -9.11 11.36
C ASN A 83 7.36 -7.93 10.76
N ILE A 84 7.34 -7.79 9.44
CA ILE A 84 6.65 -6.71 8.74
C ILE A 84 5.66 -7.31 7.73
N VAL A 85 4.39 -6.91 7.82
CA VAL A 85 3.42 -7.09 6.74
C VAL A 85 3.40 -5.78 5.95
N PHE A 86 3.86 -5.83 4.70
CA PHE A 86 3.98 -4.65 3.85
C PHE A 86 2.86 -4.59 2.81
N PHE A 87 2.06 -3.53 2.87
CA PHE A 87 1.01 -3.19 1.91
C PHE A 87 1.49 -2.06 1.00
N ALA A 88 1.74 -2.39 -0.25
CA ALA A 88 2.28 -1.46 -1.23
C ALA A 88 1.24 -0.43 -1.72
N ASP A 89 1.72 0.59 -2.40
CA ASP A 89 0.88 1.56 -3.09
C ASP A 89 0.25 0.97 -4.37
N ASN A 90 -0.75 1.64 -4.88
CA ASN A 90 -1.37 1.33 -6.16
C ASN A 90 -0.32 1.33 -7.29
N ARG A 91 -0.37 0.34 -8.20
CA ARG A 91 0.60 0.16 -9.29
C ARG A 91 2.04 -0.14 -8.84
N MET A 92 2.20 -0.75 -7.69
CA MET A 92 3.51 -1.10 -7.15
C MET A 92 3.64 -2.63 -7.00
N PRO A 93 3.66 -3.40 -8.12
CA PRO A 93 3.85 -4.83 -8.05
C PRO A 93 5.27 -5.18 -7.60
N VAL A 94 5.39 -6.27 -6.85
CA VAL A 94 6.67 -6.79 -6.35
C VAL A 94 7.71 -6.90 -7.48
N SER A 95 7.31 -7.46 -8.63
CA SER A 95 8.20 -7.75 -9.77
C SER A 95 8.86 -6.52 -10.40
N GLU A 96 8.32 -5.31 -10.18
CA GLU A 96 8.82 -4.06 -10.80
C GLU A 96 9.48 -3.12 -9.79
N ASN A 97 9.59 -3.52 -8.51
CA ASN A 97 10.06 -2.65 -7.44
C ASN A 97 11.36 -3.13 -6.77
N ASN A 98 12.35 -3.49 -7.59
CA ASN A 98 13.65 -3.98 -7.13
C ASN A 98 14.36 -3.02 -6.16
N SER A 99 14.22 -1.70 -6.33
CA SER A 99 14.81 -0.70 -5.42
C SER A 99 14.21 -0.74 -4.03
N VAL A 100 12.91 -1.00 -3.92
CA VAL A 100 12.22 -1.15 -2.63
C VAL A 100 12.62 -2.48 -1.98
N ILE A 101 12.64 -3.58 -2.74
CA ILE A 101 13.13 -4.88 -2.27
C ILE A 101 14.57 -4.78 -1.76
N HIS A 102 15.44 -4.05 -2.50
CA HIS A 102 16.81 -3.81 -2.08
C HIS A 102 16.90 -3.11 -0.72
N ARG A 103 16.06 -2.08 -0.48
CA ARG A 103 16.02 -1.39 0.81
C ARG A 103 15.45 -2.24 1.93
N LEU A 104 14.35 -2.91 1.67
CA LEU A 104 13.75 -3.81 2.65
C LEU A 104 14.74 -4.89 3.08
N GLY A 105 15.57 -5.41 2.16
CA GLY A 105 16.60 -6.39 2.46
C GLY A 105 17.75 -5.90 3.36
N LYS A 106 17.85 -4.59 3.62
CA LYS A 106 18.81 -4.02 4.59
C LYS A 106 18.30 -4.03 6.03
N LEU A 107 17.00 -4.21 6.20
CA LEU A 107 16.39 -4.23 7.54
C LEU A 107 16.59 -5.62 8.17
N PRO A 108 16.95 -5.69 9.46
CA PRO A 108 17.00 -6.96 10.20
C PRO A 108 15.56 -7.43 10.50
N ALA A 109 14.80 -7.73 9.45
CA ALA A 109 13.38 -8.03 9.51
C ALA A 109 12.98 -9.19 8.61
N ASN A 110 11.96 -9.93 9.03
CA ASN A 110 11.18 -10.73 8.10
C ASN A 110 10.08 -9.86 7.50
N ILE A 111 9.87 -9.91 6.20
CA ILE A 111 8.91 -9.03 5.52
C ILE A 111 8.07 -9.85 4.57
N LEU A 112 6.76 -9.78 4.68
CA LEU A 112 5.83 -10.29 3.69
C LEU A 112 5.33 -9.14 2.82
N TRP A 113 5.45 -9.28 1.51
CA TRP A 113 4.88 -8.39 0.50
C TRP A 113 4.19 -9.21 -0.58
N LEU A 114 2.87 -9.19 -0.62
CA LEU A 114 2.07 -9.81 -1.67
C LEU A 114 1.46 -8.75 -2.59
N ASP A 115 1.35 -9.07 -3.87
CA ASP A 115 0.60 -8.26 -4.85
C ASP A 115 -0.90 -8.34 -4.55
N TYR A 116 -1.62 -7.24 -4.70
CA TYR A 116 -3.09 -7.24 -4.61
C TYR A 116 -3.74 -8.06 -5.73
N GLN A 117 -5.00 -8.44 -5.56
CA GLN A 117 -5.80 -9.07 -6.61
C GLN A 117 -5.69 -8.30 -7.92
N GLY A 118 -5.32 -8.99 -9.03
CA GLY A 118 -5.17 -8.42 -10.35
C GLY A 118 -3.95 -7.53 -10.56
N VAL A 119 -3.03 -7.47 -9.60
CA VAL A 119 -1.75 -6.77 -9.72
C VAL A 119 -0.62 -7.79 -9.76
N GLY A 120 0.38 -7.54 -10.60
CA GLY A 120 1.62 -8.31 -10.66
C GLY A 120 1.38 -9.79 -10.90
N ALA A 121 1.81 -10.61 -9.93
CA ALA A 121 1.74 -12.06 -9.99
C ALA A 121 0.44 -12.66 -9.42
N SER A 122 -0.37 -11.88 -8.72
CA SER A 122 -1.60 -12.35 -8.07
C SER A 122 -2.74 -12.62 -9.06
N ASP A 123 -3.62 -13.55 -8.70
CA ASP A 123 -4.80 -13.86 -9.49
C ASP A 123 -5.73 -12.65 -9.55
N LYS A 124 -6.46 -12.52 -10.67
CA LYS A 124 -7.38 -11.42 -10.90
C LYS A 124 -8.82 -11.84 -10.57
N ALA A 125 -9.48 -11.06 -9.72
CA ALA A 125 -10.91 -11.21 -9.52
C ALA A 125 -11.68 -10.79 -10.79
N LYS A 126 -12.83 -11.44 -11.02
CA LYS A 126 -13.76 -11.03 -12.09
C LYS A 126 -14.28 -9.61 -11.84
N ASP A 127 -14.70 -9.37 -10.61
CA ASP A 127 -15.20 -8.09 -10.14
C ASP A 127 -14.40 -7.69 -8.90
N LEU A 128 -13.67 -6.58 -8.99
CA LEU A 128 -12.85 -6.09 -7.89
C LEU A 128 -13.73 -5.39 -6.85
N SER A 129 -13.53 -5.73 -5.59
CA SER A 129 -14.18 -5.12 -4.43
C SER A 129 -13.14 -4.67 -3.41
N ILE A 130 -13.30 -3.47 -2.85
CA ILE A 130 -12.46 -2.98 -1.75
C ILE A 130 -12.63 -3.88 -0.53
N ASN A 131 -13.84 -4.40 -0.30
CA ASN A 131 -14.09 -5.32 0.81
C ASN A 131 -13.34 -6.65 0.63
N ALA A 132 -13.22 -7.16 -0.59
CA ALA A 132 -12.40 -8.34 -0.87
C ALA A 132 -10.91 -8.07 -0.58
N ILE A 133 -10.37 -6.92 -1.00
CA ILE A 133 -8.97 -6.56 -0.71
C ILE A 133 -8.74 -6.36 0.81
N LYS A 134 -9.73 -5.84 1.55
CA LYS A 134 -9.66 -5.78 3.02
C LYS A 134 -9.54 -7.16 3.66
N GLN A 135 -10.31 -8.15 3.17
CA GLN A 135 -10.18 -9.54 3.65
C GLN A 135 -8.83 -10.14 3.26
N ASP A 136 -8.35 -9.86 2.05
CA ASP A 136 -6.99 -10.26 1.65
C ASP A 136 -5.91 -9.67 2.57
N ALA A 137 -6.09 -8.43 3.02
CA ALA A 137 -5.15 -7.81 3.95
C ALA A 137 -5.12 -8.54 5.31
N LEU A 138 -6.28 -8.96 5.83
CA LEU A 138 -6.35 -9.80 7.04
C LEU A 138 -5.69 -11.17 6.80
N THR A 139 -5.96 -11.80 5.66
CA THR A 139 -5.34 -13.08 5.28
C THR A 139 -3.82 -12.99 5.19
N GLN A 140 -3.27 -11.88 4.66
CA GLN A 140 -1.82 -11.64 4.63
C GLN A 140 -1.23 -11.51 6.04
N PHE A 141 -1.90 -10.77 6.93
CA PHE A 141 -1.47 -10.65 8.33
C PHE A 141 -1.51 -12.00 9.05
N ASP A 142 -2.62 -12.75 8.91
CA ASP A 142 -2.81 -14.05 9.54
C ASP A 142 -1.77 -15.09 9.04
N TYR A 143 -1.36 -14.97 7.75
CA TYR A 143 -0.26 -15.77 7.22
C TYR A 143 1.07 -15.47 7.96
N VAL A 144 1.42 -14.20 8.15
CA VAL A 144 2.65 -13.81 8.90
C VAL A 144 2.58 -14.33 10.33
N ALA A 145 1.46 -14.16 11.01
CA ALA A 145 1.27 -14.65 12.37
C ALA A 145 1.44 -16.19 12.51
N SER A 146 1.20 -16.93 11.43
CA SER A 146 1.36 -18.40 11.41
C SER A 146 2.71 -18.88 10.87
N ALA A 147 3.35 -18.12 9.98
CA ALA A 147 4.54 -18.55 9.24
C ALA A 147 5.85 -18.00 9.81
N PHE A 148 5.79 -16.88 10.53
CA PHE A 148 6.96 -16.24 11.15
C PHE A 148 6.98 -16.50 12.65
N ASP A 149 8.12 -16.24 13.30
CA ASP A 149 8.26 -16.42 14.73
C ASP A 149 7.36 -15.42 15.49
N ALA A 150 6.38 -15.94 16.21
CA ALA A 150 5.41 -15.15 16.97
C ALA A 150 6.01 -14.47 18.23
N SER A 151 7.24 -14.82 18.63
CA SER A 151 7.96 -14.13 19.72
C SER A 151 8.56 -12.79 19.27
N ILE A 152 8.62 -12.53 17.95
CA ILE A 152 9.16 -11.33 17.36
C ILE A 152 8.01 -10.35 17.09
N PRO A 153 8.12 -9.06 17.46
CA PRO A 153 7.07 -8.07 17.23
C PRO A 153 6.66 -7.99 15.76
N THR A 154 5.36 -7.81 15.52
CA THR A 154 4.82 -7.69 14.15
C THR A 154 4.32 -6.27 13.89
N ILE A 155 4.95 -5.61 12.93
CA ILE A 155 4.59 -4.28 12.43
C ILE A 155 3.78 -4.43 11.15
N VAL A 156 2.74 -3.60 11.01
CA VAL A 156 2.00 -3.46 9.75
C VAL A 156 2.42 -2.14 9.09
N HIS A 157 2.96 -2.23 7.89
CA HIS A 157 3.45 -1.07 7.14
C HIS A 157 2.65 -0.90 5.86
N GLY A 158 1.95 0.20 5.75
CA GLY A 158 1.19 0.57 4.55
C GLY A 158 1.78 1.78 3.85
N ARG A 159 1.82 1.73 2.52
CA ARG A 159 2.30 2.83 1.70
C ARG A 159 1.24 3.29 0.70
N GLY A 160 1.04 4.62 0.58
CA GLY A 160 0.01 5.19 -0.29
C GLY A 160 -1.35 4.59 0.02
N ILE A 161 -2.00 3.95 -0.97
CA ILE A 161 -3.27 3.24 -0.77
C ILE A 161 -3.14 2.08 0.23
N GLY A 162 -1.97 1.46 0.33
CA GLY A 162 -1.67 0.42 1.30
C GLY A 162 -1.81 0.89 2.75
N SER A 163 -1.70 2.20 3.01
CA SER A 163 -1.92 2.78 4.34
C SER A 163 -3.34 2.53 4.85
N TYR A 164 -4.34 2.52 3.96
CA TYR A 164 -5.71 2.16 4.34
C TYR A 164 -5.84 0.69 4.76
N PHE A 165 -5.23 -0.23 4.00
CA PHE A 165 -5.29 -1.66 4.33
C PHE A 165 -4.49 -1.98 5.59
N ALA A 166 -3.33 -1.34 5.78
CA ALA A 166 -2.56 -1.43 7.01
C ALA A 166 -3.39 -0.96 8.23
N SER A 167 -4.06 0.19 8.11
CA SER A 167 -4.95 0.70 9.15
C SER A 167 -6.14 -0.23 9.40
N TYR A 168 -6.70 -0.83 8.33
CA TYR A 168 -7.78 -1.81 8.47
C TYR A 168 -7.33 -3.06 9.23
N VAL A 169 -6.11 -3.55 8.96
CA VAL A 169 -5.52 -4.66 9.75
C VAL A 169 -5.38 -4.25 11.22
N ALA A 170 -4.84 -3.06 11.49
CA ALA A 170 -4.67 -2.55 12.85
C ALA A 170 -5.98 -2.43 13.63
N ALA A 171 -7.09 -2.15 12.95
CA ALA A 171 -8.44 -2.12 13.54
C ALA A 171 -9.03 -3.51 13.83
N ASN A 172 -8.52 -4.57 13.21
CA ASN A 172 -9.12 -5.91 13.24
C ASN A 172 -8.18 -7.00 13.79
N ARG A 173 -6.92 -6.68 14.04
CA ARG A 173 -5.89 -7.60 14.56
C ARG A 173 -5.04 -6.90 15.61
N LYS A 174 -4.49 -7.69 16.51
CA LYS A 174 -3.48 -7.20 17.45
C LYS A 174 -2.14 -7.11 16.72
N ILE A 175 -1.61 -5.90 16.61
CA ILE A 175 -0.32 -5.59 16.02
C ILE A 175 0.55 -4.87 17.04
N ASP A 176 1.88 -4.87 16.86
CA ASP A 176 2.80 -4.21 17.80
C ASP A 176 3.10 -2.76 17.39
N ALA A 177 3.02 -2.42 16.10
CA ALA A 177 3.09 -1.04 15.63
C ALA A 177 2.47 -0.88 14.24
N LEU A 178 2.04 0.34 13.93
CA LEU A 178 1.50 0.75 12.63
C LEU A 178 2.42 1.79 11.98
N VAL A 179 2.87 1.54 10.76
CA VAL A 179 3.63 2.49 9.95
C VAL A 179 2.83 2.86 8.71
N LEU A 180 2.62 4.16 8.49
CA LEU A 180 1.88 4.67 7.34
C LEU A 180 2.76 5.65 6.55
N ASP A 181 3.14 5.27 5.33
CA ASP A 181 4.01 6.03 4.44
C ASP A 181 3.18 6.66 3.32
N GLY A 182 3.16 7.98 3.23
CA GLY A 182 2.36 8.72 2.27
C GLY A 182 0.86 8.47 2.45
N ALA A 183 0.38 8.45 3.70
CA ALA A 183 -1.01 8.19 4.03
C ALA A 183 -1.93 9.35 3.60
N PHE A 184 -3.16 9.01 3.24
CA PHE A 184 -4.23 9.97 2.95
C PHE A 184 -5.29 9.96 4.06
N ASN A 185 -6.01 11.06 4.24
CA ASN A 185 -7.10 11.12 5.20
C ASN A 185 -8.35 10.38 4.67
N ASN A 186 -8.79 10.76 3.48
CA ASN A 186 -9.91 10.15 2.77
C ASN A 186 -9.65 10.13 1.26
N ILE A 187 -10.40 9.32 0.55
CA ILE A 187 -10.21 9.14 -0.90
C ILE A 187 -10.55 10.38 -1.72
N SER A 188 -11.51 11.19 -1.28
CA SER A 188 -11.90 12.41 -2.01
C SER A 188 -10.75 13.41 -2.05
N ASP A 189 -10.06 13.62 -0.94
CA ASP A 189 -8.89 14.49 -0.84
C ASP A 189 -7.72 13.94 -1.67
N LEU A 190 -7.49 12.62 -1.62
CA LEU A 190 -6.46 11.96 -2.43
C LEU A 190 -6.69 12.22 -3.93
N ILE A 191 -7.91 12.01 -4.43
CA ILE A 191 -8.25 12.25 -5.83
C ILE A 191 -8.10 13.73 -6.19
N ALA A 192 -8.53 14.65 -5.32
CA ALA A 192 -8.40 16.08 -5.54
C ALA A 192 -6.94 16.53 -5.68
N ASN A 193 -6.03 15.95 -4.91
CA ASN A 193 -4.59 16.23 -5.00
C ASN A 193 -3.93 15.60 -6.24
N MET A 194 -4.43 14.44 -6.70
CA MET A 194 -3.89 13.76 -7.89
C MET A 194 -4.29 14.43 -9.20
N VAL A 195 -5.44 15.12 -9.24
CA VAL A 195 -5.99 15.73 -10.46
C VAL A 195 -6.09 17.24 -10.29
N PRO A 196 -5.10 18.03 -10.74
CA PRO A 196 -5.16 19.49 -10.69
C PRO A 196 -6.40 20.03 -11.40
N GLY A 197 -7.16 20.92 -10.74
CA GLY A 197 -8.41 21.48 -11.27
C GLY A 197 -9.64 20.59 -11.08
N PHE A 198 -9.52 19.50 -10.36
CA PHE A 198 -10.59 18.57 -10.03
C PHE A 198 -11.84 19.25 -9.47
N SER A 199 -11.67 20.18 -8.52
CA SER A 199 -12.78 20.92 -7.90
C SER A 199 -13.63 21.75 -8.88
N ASN A 200 -13.06 22.12 -10.04
CA ASN A 200 -13.72 23.00 -11.01
C ASN A 200 -14.32 22.26 -12.21
N SER A 201 -13.87 21.05 -12.49
CA SER A 201 -14.22 20.33 -13.73
C SER A 201 -15.08 19.08 -13.52
N PHE A 202 -15.20 18.58 -12.29
CA PHE A 202 -15.85 17.29 -12.01
C PHE A 202 -16.98 17.41 -10.97
N THR A 203 -17.82 18.41 -11.10
CA THR A 203 -19.00 18.60 -10.22
C THR A 203 -19.99 17.42 -10.24
N ASN A 204 -19.80 16.45 -11.11
CA ASN A 204 -20.65 15.26 -11.29
C ASN A 204 -19.92 13.92 -11.08
N MET A 205 -18.77 13.88 -10.38
CA MET A 205 -18.14 12.60 -10.06
C MET A 205 -18.80 11.98 -8.84
N LYS A 206 -19.26 10.74 -8.98
CA LYS A 206 -19.81 9.93 -7.89
C LYS A 206 -18.86 8.78 -7.59
N LEU A 207 -18.35 8.74 -6.36
CA LEU A 207 -17.57 7.60 -5.90
C LEU A 207 -18.52 6.45 -5.54
N HIS A 208 -18.14 5.23 -5.90
CA HIS A 208 -18.81 4.03 -5.39
C HIS A 208 -18.66 3.99 -3.86
N ASP A 209 -19.68 3.50 -3.15
CA ASP A 209 -19.72 3.53 -1.67
C ASP A 209 -18.49 2.86 -1.04
N GLU A 210 -18.03 1.75 -1.58
CA GLU A 210 -16.79 1.08 -1.11
C GLU A 210 -15.56 1.97 -1.25
N VAL A 211 -15.41 2.71 -2.35
CA VAL A 211 -14.30 3.65 -2.57
C VAL A 211 -14.43 4.84 -1.62
N HIS A 212 -15.64 5.39 -1.49
CA HIS A 212 -15.92 6.51 -0.58
C HIS A 212 -15.67 6.15 0.89
N SER A 213 -15.87 4.89 1.28
CA SER A 213 -15.64 4.40 2.65
C SER A 213 -14.17 4.30 3.05
N MET A 214 -13.23 4.49 2.11
CA MET A 214 -11.79 4.44 2.40
C MET A 214 -11.34 5.71 3.14
N GLN A 215 -11.38 5.65 4.47
CA GLN A 215 -11.02 6.73 5.37
C GLN A 215 -10.08 6.20 6.46
N ILE A 216 -8.94 6.85 6.67
CA ILE A 216 -7.93 6.43 7.66
C ILE A 216 -8.17 7.09 9.01
N ALA A 217 -8.52 8.38 9.04
CA ALA A 217 -8.69 9.11 10.30
C ALA A 217 -9.68 8.46 11.28
N PRO A 218 -10.88 7.96 10.87
CA PRO A 218 -11.78 7.27 11.78
C PRO A 218 -11.15 6.03 12.45
N ILE A 219 -10.26 5.33 11.74
CA ILE A 219 -9.55 4.17 12.29
C ILE A 219 -8.53 4.62 13.33
N LEU A 220 -7.72 5.63 13.01
CA LEU A 220 -6.68 6.12 13.91
C LEU A 220 -7.23 6.71 15.21
N ARG A 221 -8.46 7.24 15.21
CA ARG A 221 -9.15 7.70 16.44
C ARG A 221 -9.44 6.58 17.45
N HIS A 222 -9.33 5.33 17.04
CA HIS A 222 -9.55 4.15 17.88
C HIS A 222 -8.29 3.28 18.02
N TYR A 223 -7.22 3.63 17.32
CA TYR A 223 -5.96 2.90 17.39
C TYR A 223 -5.08 3.50 18.49
N GLU A 224 -4.78 2.71 19.51
CA GLU A 224 -4.01 3.11 20.70
C GLU A 224 -2.54 2.65 20.66
N GLY A 225 -2.19 1.73 19.76
CA GLY A 225 -0.83 1.19 19.62
C GLY A 225 0.16 2.21 19.02
N PRO A 226 1.47 1.91 19.02
CA PRO A 226 2.49 2.77 18.45
C PRO A 226 2.22 3.09 16.97
N LEU A 227 2.27 4.38 16.60
CA LEU A 227 1.99 4.89 15.27
C LEU A 227 3.17 5.70 14.72
N TRP A 228 3.61 5.37 13.52
CA TRP A 228 4.62 6.15 12.81
C TRP A 228 4.11 6.56 11.44
N LEU A 229 4.04 7.86 11.21
CA LEU A 229 3.73 8.44 9.90
C LEU A 229 5.04 8.81 9.19
N VAL A 230 5.12 8.49 7.89
CA VAL A 230 6.25 8.86 7.03
C VAL A 230 5.70 9.65 5.85
N VAL A 231 6.35 10.75 5.50
CA VAL A 231 5.94 11.60 4.38
C VAL A 231 7.16 12.19 3.68
N GLY A 232 7.11 12.28 2.36
CA GLY A 232 8.13 13.00 1.59
C GLY A 232 7.95 14.51 1.69
N GLU A 233 9.05 15.26 1.84
CA GLU A 233 9.03 16.73 1.89
C GLU A 233 8.41 17.35 0.62
N GLU A 234 8.61 16.71 -0.53
CA GLU A 234 8.07 17.14 -1.83
C GLU A 234 6.83 16.32 -2.27
N ASP A 235 6.17 15.64 -1.34
CA ASP A 235 4.96 14.87 -1.65
C ASP A 235 3.78 15.81 -1.95
N LYS A 236 3.33 15.82 -3.20
CA LYS A 236 2.19 16.62 -3.67
C LYS A 236 0.88 15.84 -3.72
N ILE A 237 0.94 14.52 -3.52
CA ILE A 237 -0.23 13.63 -3.53
C ILE A 237 -0.82 13.55 -2.14
N THR A 238 0.03 13.27 -1.15
CA THR A 238 -0.30 13.23 0.27
C THR A 238 0.65 14.17 1.04
N PRO A 239 0.49 15.50 0.87
CA PRO A 239 1.41 16.47 1.45
C PRO A 239 1.42 16.45 2.98
N TYR A 240 2.51 16.92 3.57
CA TYR A 240 2.76 16.93 5.02
C TYR A 240 1.56 17.36 5.89
N PRO A 241 0.74 18.37 5.54
CA PRO A 241 -0.42 18.74 6.36
C PRO A 241 -1.44 17.61 6.54
N ILE A 242 -1.57 16.68 5.58
CA ILE A 242 -2.45 15.51 5.71
C ILE A 242 -1.89 14.58 6.81
N SER A 243 -0.59 14.27 6.76
CA SER A 243 0.04 13.43 7.79
C SER A 243 0.00 14.09 9.16
N GLN A 244 0.18 15.40 9.24
CA GLN A 244 0.05 16.15 10.49
C GLN A 244 -1.37 16.04 11.05
N GLN A 245 -2.41 16.21 10.24
CA GLN A 245 -3.80 16.07 10.66
C GLN A 245 -4.11 14.64 11.14
N LEU A 246 -3.62 13.61 10.43
CA LEU A 246 -3.78 12.23 10.84
C LEU A 246 -3.10 11.95 12.20
N LEU A 247 -1.93 12.55 12.43
CA LEU A 247 -1.23 12.44 13.71
C LEU A 247 -2.01 13.10 14.84
N GLU A 248 -2.57 14.28 14.59
CA GLU A 248 -3.40 15.01 15.56
C GLU A 248 -4.66 14.22 15.91
N ASP A 249 -5.33 13.64 14.90
CA ASP A 249 -6.56 12.85 15.05
C ASP A 249 -6.34 11.51 15.75
N ALA A 250 -5.11 10.96 15.71
CA ALA A 250 -4.82 9.63 16.26
C ALA A 250 -4.86 9.59 17.78
N SER A 251 -5.48 8.55 18.36
CA SER A 251 -5.56 8.33 19.82
C SER A 251 -4.28 7.73 20.41
N SER A 252 -3.36 7.22 19.60
CA SER A 252 -2.09 6.68 20.07
C SER A 252 -1.32 7.67 20.95
N SER A 253 -0.84 7.22 22.11
CA SER A 253 0.07 7.99 22.98
C SER A 253 1.52 7.95 22.49
N GLU A 254 1.89 6.94 21.69
CA GLU A 254 3.21 6.76 21.08
C GLU A 254 3.10 7.01 19.58
N LYS A 255 3.09 8.27 19.16
CA LYS A 255 2.91 8.65 17.77
C LYS A 255 4.00 9.60 17.27
N TYR A 256 4.51 9.30 16.08
CA TYR A 256 5.64 10.00 15.48
C TYR A 256 5.37 10.32 14.01
N ILE A 257 6.04 11.35 13.50
CA ILE A 257 6.07 11.70 12.08
C ILE A 257 7.51 11.93 11.63
N SER A 258 7.88 11.33 10.52
CA SER A 258 9.15 11.57 9.84
C SER A 258 8.90 12.19 8.48
N VAL A 259 9.59 13.32 8.22
CA VAL A 259 9.63 13.94 6.90
C VAL A 259 10.93 13.54 6.22
N ILE A 260 10.84 12.94 5.03
CA ILE A 260 11.99 12.51 4.26
C ILE A 260 12.43 13.65 3.33
N PRO A 261 13.62 14.25 3.55
CA PRO A 261 14.07 15.41 2.79
C PRO A 261 14.13 15.14 1.29
N GLY A 262 13.62 16.05 0.47
CA GLY A 262 13.61 15.99 -0.99
C GLY A 262 12.83 14.82 -1.60
N ALA A 263 12.18 13.99 -0.78
CA ALA A 263 11.41 12.86 -1.29
C ALA A 263 10.03 13.28 -1.79
N THR A 264 9.67 12.79 -2.98
CA THR A 264 8.31 12.85 -3.50
C THR A 264 7.50 11.66 -2.98
N HIS A 265 6.19 11.61 -3.25
CA HIS A 265 5.30 10.50 -2.88
C HIS A 265 5.89 9.11 -3.18
N ASN A 266 6.57 8.94 -4.30
CA ASN A 266 7.14 7.66 -4.74
C ASN A 266 8.60 7.43 -4.34
N ALA A 267 9.19 8.31 -3.53
CA ALA A 267 10.62 8.29 -3.25
C ALA A 267 10.98 7.99 -1.79
N THR A 268 10.05 8.00 -0.85
CA THR A 268 10.30 7.79 0.58
C THR A 268 11.11 6.52 0.88
N LEU A 269 10.80 5.41 0.19
CA LEU A 269 11.56 4.16 0.26
C LEU A 269 12.68 4.04 -0.80
N LYS A 270 13.01 5.10 -1.53
CA LYS A 270 14.03 5.11 -2.58
C LYS A 270 15.15 6.12 -2.32
N SER A 271 14.95 7.07 -1.41
CA SER A 271 15.96 8.04 -0.97
C SER A 271 17.00 7.36 -0.08
N ASP A 272 18.24 7.79 -0.18
CA ASP A 272 19.35 7.31 0.65
C ASP A 272 19.30 7.90 2.04
#